data_b24e74d77af8a0358348e14da5c11ccd
#
_entry.id   b24e74d77af8a0358348e14da5c11ccd
#
_cell.length_a   1.000
_cell.length_b   1.000
_cell.length_c   1.000
_cell.angle_alpha   90.00
_cell.angle_beta   90.00
_cell.angle_gamma   90.00
#
_symmetry.space_group_name_H-M   'P 1'
#
loop_
_entity.id
_entity.type
_entity.pdbx_description
1 polymer ?
#
loop_
_entity_poly.entity_id
_entity_poly.type
_entity_poly.pdbx_seq_one_letter_code
_entity_poly.pdbx_strand_id
1 'polypeptide(L)'
;MSAILGSANLGAIKLEATNRRQYEISALTTDIDEATEIASHIEQLNQPSCSANIADIIGMPLVRETNTSLNGVELVTSVPQSNVNFYERCRAYVSFFLQLKVPSAAERHIDDGKHYTKSNINVCYAAPRSKRKARDWYETQLTVGADIYRMEGYPEKNKPFFVVTDDGYWFKAHTTSDNNKQFSAVGDELIMGRWLKGRLAAAGIVTPVNNTLEDTDRNGMITQEMLQEYGSDRLLFKKTGQTALDEDGTPLDVWMLSFTGNDDEER
;
A
#
# COMPACT_ATOMS: atom_id res chain seq x y z
N MET A 1 17.21 40.24 -15.37
CA MET A 1 17.07 38.82 -15.02
C MET A 1 17.94 38.60 -13.81
N SER A 2 17.56 37.69 -12.90
CA SER A 2 18.39 37.30 -11.76
C SER A 2 18.25 35.81 -11.54
N ALA A 3 19.29 35.16 -11.04
CA ALA A 3 19.27 33.72 -10.73
C ALA A 3 19.83 33.50 -9.33
N ILE A 4 19.31 32.45 -8.66
CA ILE A 4 19.82 31.99 -7.38
C ILE A 4 20.48 30.64 -7.61
N LEU A 5 21.75 30.58 -7.25
CA LEU A 5 22.56 29.37 -7.25
C LEU A 5 22.70 28.87 -5.83
N GLY A 6 22.47 27.61 -5.59
CA GLY A 6 22.62 27.04 -4.26
C GLY A 6 22.59 25.52 -4.27
N SER A 7 23.00 24.93 -3.17
CA SER A 7 22.94 23.48 -2.92
C SER A 7 21.64 23.06 -2.26
N ALA A 8 20.62 23.94 -2.22
CA ALA A 8 19.35 23.66 -1.58
C ALA A 8 18.62 22.51 -2.30
N ASN A 9 18.55 21.34 -1.67
CA ASN A 9 17.71 20.27 -2.13
C ASN A 9 16.23 20.60 -1.86
N LEU A 10 15.39 20.47 -2.89
CA LEU A 10 13.93 20.63 -2.76
C LEU A 10 13.26 19.51 -1.92
N GLY A 11 14.04 18.68 -1.30
CA GLY A 11 13.56 17.66 -0.37
C GLY A 11 13.05 18.31 0.93
N ALA A 12 11.96 17.77 1.51
CA ALA A 12 11.49 18.18 2.82
C ALA A 12 12.60 17.98 3.86
N ILE A 13 13.29 19.08 4.22
CA ILE A 13 14.22 19.08 5.34
C ILE A 13 13.37 18.98 6.60
N LYS A 14 13.20 17.76 7.11
CA LYS A 14 12.74 17.59 8.49
C LYS A 14 13.89 18.07 9.38
N LEU A 15 13.74 19.29 9.88
CA LEU A 15 14.52 19.80 11.01
C LEU A 15 14.12 19.01 12.26
N GLU A 16 14.48 17.75 12.32
CA GLU A 16 14.50 17.05 13.60
C GLU A 16 15.74 17.54 14.36
N ALA A 17 15.51 17.90 15.62
CA ALA A 17 16.44 18.56 16.52
C ALA A 17 17.69 17.73 16.90
N THR A 18 18.12 16.77 16.11
CA THR A 18 19.28 15.93 16.35
C THR A 18 20.39 16.15 15.34
N ASN A 19 21.30 17.02 15.70
CA ASN A 19 22.74 17.02 15.36
C ASN A 19 23.22 16.85 13.91
N ARG A 20 22.40 16.86 12.88
CA ARG A 20 22.80 16.96 11.48
C ARG A 20 22.46 18.33 10.94
N ARG A 21 23.36 19.29 11.08
CA ARG A 21 23.28 20.58 10.43
C ARG A 21 23.80 20.40 9.00
N GLN A 22 22.92 20.48 8.02
CA GLN A 22 23.31 20.67 6.64
C GLN A 22 23.46 22.17 6.42
N TYR A 23 24.68 22.60 6.09
CA TYR A 23 24.93 23.99 5.72
C TYR A 23 24.72 24.11 4.21
N GLU A 24 23.79 24.95 3.82
CA GLU A 24 23.53 25.26 2.43
C GLU A 24 23.98 26.69 2.15
N ILE A 25 24.69 26.87 1.05
CA ILE A 25 25.09 28.18 0.58
C ILE A 25 24.32 28.45 -0.70
N SER A 26 23.61 29.58 -0.73
CA SER A 26 22.94 30.09 -1.92
C SER A 26 23.53 31.44 -2.27
N ALA A 27 23.78 31.66 -3.54
CA ALA A 27 24.25 32.93 -4.07
C ALA A 27 23.21 33.52 -5.03
N LEU A 28 22.93 34.78 -4.92
CA LEU A 28 22.11 35.51 -5.86
C LEU A 28 23.01 36.23 -6.86
N THR A 29 22.87 35.94 -8.16
CA THR A 29 23.48 36.75 -9.21
C THR A 29 22.44 37.66 -9.83
N THR A 30 22.80 38.93 -10.08
CA THR A 30 22.04 39.91 -10.86
C THR A 30 22.73 40.21 -12.17
N ASP A 31 23.87 39.59 -12.46
CA ASP A 31 24.50 39.62 -13.74
C ASP A 31 23.62 38.99 -14.80
N ILE A 32 23.35 39.68 -15.89
CA ILE A 32 22.41 39.23 -16.93
C ILE A 32 23.01 38.08 -17.73
N ASP A 33 24.30 38.12 -17.98
CA ASP A 33 24.98 37.09 -18.79
C ASP A 33 25.05 35.79 -18.02
N GLU A 34 25.47 35.80 -16.74
CA GLU A 34 25.46 34.67 -15.87
C GLU A 34 24.04 34.08 -15.69
N ALA A 35 23.03 34.92 -15.44
CA ALA A 35 21.66 34.46 -15.28
C ALA A 35 21.10 33.82 -16.56
N THR A 36 21.52 34.34 -17.74
CA THR A 36 21.12 33.79 -19.03
C THR A 36 21.81 32.43 -19.30
N GLU A 37 23.07 32.29 -18.95
CA GLU A 37 23.81 31.03 -19.05
C GLU A 37 23.18 29.96 -18.18
N ILE A 38 22.82 30.28 -16.92
CA ILE A 38 22.12 29.36 -16.00
C ILE A 38 20.76 28.94 -16.57
N ALA A 39 19.98 29.88 -17.08
CA ALA A 39 18.68 29.59 -17.69
C ALA A 39 18.82 28.66 -18.90
N SER A 40 19.80 28.92 -19.77
CA SER A 40 20.10 28.06 -20.92
C SER A 40 20.50 26.65 -20.50
N HIS A 41 21.28 26.51 -19.44
CA HIS A 41 21.67 25.20 -18.91
C HIS A 41 20.46 24.43 -18.34
N ILE A 42 19.58 25.10 -17.62
CA ILE A 42 18.32 24.50 -17.12
C ILE A 42 17.44 24.05 -18.28
N GLU A 43 17.33 24.85 -19.34
CA GLU A 43 16.58 24.47 -20.55
C GLU A 43 17.18 23.24 -21.25
N GLN A 44 18.51 23.11 -21.27
CA GLN A 44 19.17 21.92 -21.80
C GLN A 44 18.88 20.68 -20.95
N LEU A 45 18.86 20.80 -19.62
CA LEU A 45 18.50 19.71 -18.72
C LEU A 45 17.04 19.27 -18.87
N ASN A 46 16.15 20.17 -19.28
CA ASN A 46 14.74 19.86 -19.52
C ASN A 46 14.46 19.21 -20.89
N GLN A 47 15.49 18.99 -21.71
CA GLN A 47 15.28 18.27 -22.97
C GLN A 47 15.00 16.78 -22.73
N PRO A 48 14.20 16.12 -23.59
CA PRO A 48 13.86 14.69 -23.46
C PRO A 48 15.07 13.75 -23.42
N SER A 49 16.24 14.21 -23.88
CA SER A 49 17.50 13.47 -23.82
C SER A 49 18.14 13.50 -22.42
N CYS A 50 17.75 14.43 -21.56
CA CYS A 50 18.35 14.64 -20.24
C CYS A 50 17.37 14.44 -19.09
N SER A 51 16.09 14.65 -19.33
CA SER A 51 15.05 14.53 -18.32
C SER A 51 13.78 13.95 -18.91
N ALA A 52 12.94 13.37 -18.04
CA ALA A 52 11.62 12.90 -18.40
C ALA A 52 10.61 13.41 -17.38
N ASN A 53 9.37 13.64 -17.82
CA ASN A 53 8.30 13.90 -16.88
C ASN A 53 8.10 12.63 -16.03
N ILE A 54 7.93 12.80 -14.72
CA ILE A 54 7.68 11.69 -13.78
C ILE A 54 6.50 10.82 -14.25
N ALA A 55 5.45 11.45 -14.80
CA ALA A 55 4.30 10.74 -15.33
C ALA A 55 4.60 9.84 -16.53
N ASP A 56 5.69 10.12 -17.25
CA ASP A 56 6.08 9.39 -18.47
C ASP A 56 7.13 8.30 -18.20
N ILE A 57 7.64 8.21 -16.96
CA ILE A 57 8.65 7.21 -16.61
C ILE A 57 7.96 5.87 -16.31
N ILE A 58 8.17 4.91 -17.19
CA ILE A 58 7.64 3.55 -17.04
C ILE A 58 8.22 2.93 -15.75
N GLY A 59 7.35 2.40 -14.89
CA GLY A 59 7.73 1.76 -13.63
C GLY A 59 7.99 2.72 -12.47
N MET A 60 7.88 4.05 -12.67
CA MET A 60 7.91 4.96 -11.52
C MET A 60 6.60 4.84 -10.72
N PRO A 61 6.66 4.67 -9.39
CA PRO A 61 5.45 4.69 -8.59
C PRO A 61 4.78 6.06 -8.76
N LEU A 62 3.51 6.05 -9.15
CA LEU A 62 2.69 7.25 -9.20
C LEU A 62 2.76 7.97 -7.85
N VAL A 63 2.85 9.31 -7.86
CA VAL A 63 2.64 10.10 -6.65
C VAL A 63 1.19 9.84 -6.21
N ARG A 64 1.05 9.05 -5.16
CA ARG A 64 -0.25 8.61 -4.66
C ARG A 64 -0.71 9.55 -3.57
N GLU A 65 -2.00 9.88 -3.58
CA GLU A 65 -2.60 10.53 -2.43
C GLU A 65 -2.52 9.61 -1.21
N THR A 66 -2.48 10.22 -0.02
CA THR A 66 -2.47 9.44 1.22
C THR A 66 -3.79 8.71 1.39
N ASN A 67 -3.73 7.41 1.64
CA ASN A 67 -4.92 6.63 2.01
C ASN A 67 -5.48 7.15 3.34
N THR A 68 -6.67 7.71 3.32
CA THR A 68 -7.35 8.25 4.51
C THR A 68 -8.47 7.33 5.02
N SER A 69 -8.71 6.21 4.38
CA SER A 69 -9.84 5.31 4.70
C SER A 69 -9.72 4.62 6.07
N LEU A 70 -8.53 4.65 6.66
CA LEU A 70 -8.25 4.14 8.01
C LEU A 70 -8.20 5.25 9.07
N ASN A 71 -8.31 6.53 8.69
CA ASN A 71 -8.31 7.62 9.64
C ASN A 71 -9.53 7.55 10.56
N GLY A 72 -9.29 7.61 11.88
CA GLY A 72 -10.35 7.53 12.89
C GLY A 72 -10.91 6.13 13.13
N VAL A 73 -10.35 5.09 12.55
CA VAL A 73 -10.67 3.69 12.89
C VAL A 73 -10.01 3.37 14.24
N GLU A 74 -10.82 3.10 15.26
CA GLU A 74 -10.38 2.98 16.66
C GLU A 74 -9.25 1.95 16.89
N LEU A 75 -9.24 0.87 16.11
CA LEU A 75 -8.29 -0.24 16.24
C LEU A 75 -7.02 -0.07 15.39
N VAL A 76 -6.87 1.09 14.76
CA VAL A 76 -5.74 1.39 13.87
C VAL A 76 -5.00 2.61 14.39
N THR A 77 -3.69 2.48 14.46
CA THR A 77 -2.80 3.62 14.77
C THR A 77 -1.83 3.85 13.63
N SER A 78 -1.25 5.04 13.58
CA SER A 78 -0.18 5.35 12.63
C SER A 78 1.17 5.28 13.33
N VAL A 79 2.16 4.76 12.63
CA VAL A 79 3.56 4.74 13.11
C VAL A 79 4.44 5.64 12.24
N PRO A 80 5.48 6.25 12.81
CA PRO A 80 6.43 7.06 12.04
C PRO A 80 7.12 6.24 10.95
N GLN A 81 7.49 6.89 9.85
CA GLN A 81 8.22 6.25 8.75
C GLN A 81 9.54 5.59 9.19
N SER A 82 10.18 6.13 10.24
CA SER A 82 11.38 5.50 10.82
C SER A 82 11.11 4.10 11.35
N ASN A 83 9.91 3.87 11.92
CA ASN A 83 9.51 2.54 12.40
C ASN A 83 9.20 1.61 11.23
N VAL A 84 8.51 2.09 10.19
CA VAL A 84 8.28 1.33 8.96
C VAL A 84 9.62 0.87 8.38
N ASN A 85 10.56 1.81 8.18
CA ASN A 85 11.90 1.52 7.66
C ASN A 85 12.69 0.55 8.55
N PHE A 86 12.48 0.58 9.87
CA PHE A 86 13.07 -0.39 10.79
C PHE A 86 12.56 -1.80 10.51
N TYR A 87 11.23 -2.00 10.44
CA TYR A 87 10.65 -3.31 10.18
C TYR A 87 10.92 -3.81 8.75
N GLU A 88 10.99 -2.90 7.79
CA GLU A 88 11.37 -3.20 6.41
C GLU A 88 12.78 -3.80 6.31
N ARG A 89 13.73 -3.30 7.10
CA ARG A 89 15.13 -3.78 7.14
C ARG A 89 15.32 -5.02 8.00
N CYS A 90 14.35 -5.41 8.81
CA CYS A 90 14.44 -6.64 9.59
C CYS A 90 14.60 -7.84 8.65
N ARG A 91 15.50 -8.76 9.00
CA ARG A 91 15.60 -10.04 8.28
C ARG A 91 14.29 -10.81 8.42
N ALA A 92 13.73 -11.24 7.30
CA ALA A 92 12.55 -12.06 7.29
C ALA A 92 12.80 -13.41 7.99
N TYR A 93 11.96 -13.76 8.96
CA TYR A 93 11.93 -15.12 9.52
C TYR A 93 11.17 -16.04 8.57
N VAL A 94 10.04 -15.60 8.08
CA VAL A 94 9.26 -16.18 6.99
C VAL A 94 8.62 -15.08 6.18
N SER A 95 8.54 -15.23 4.87
CA SER A 95 7.84 -14.32 3.98
C SER A 95 7.17 -15.08 2.86
N PHE A 96 6.08 -14.52 2.36
CA PHE A 96 5.35 -15.05 1.22
C PHE A 96 4.54 -13.96 0.54
N PHE A 97 4.19 -14.22 -0.72
CA PHE A 97 3.28 -13.37 -1.47
C PHE A 97 1.87 -13.96 -1.46
N LEU A 98 0.89 -13.08 -1.27
CA LEU A 98 -0.52 -13.38 -1.48
C LEU A 98 -0.95 -12.72 -2.78
N GLN A 99 -1.19 -13.53 -3.81
CA GLN A 99 -1.68 -13.06 -5.10
C GLN A 99 -3.13 -12.59 -4.98
N LEU A 100 -3.41 -11.38 -5.45
CA LEU A 100 -4.77 -10.85 -5.55
C LEU A 100 -5.46 -11.45 -6.78
N LYS A 101 -6.57 -12.13 -6.52
CA LYS A 101 -7.37 -12.76 -7.58
C LYS A 101 -8.51 -11.84 -7.96
N VAL A 102 -8.45 -11.29 -9.14
CA VAL A 102 -9.45 -10.38 -9.69
C VAL A 102 -9.78 -10.76 -11.14
N PRO A 103 -10.98 -10.42 -11.64
CA PRO A 103 -11.31 -10.58 -13.04
C PRO A 103 -10.57 -9.57 -13.91
N SER A 104 -10.46 -9.85 -15.21
CA SER A 104 -10.17 -8.81 -16.17
C SER A 104 -11.36 -7.85 -16.33
N ALA A 105 -11.14 -6.67 -16.91
CA ALA A 105 -12.21 -5.71 -17.16
C ALA A 105 -13.34 -6.31 -18.04
N ALA A 106 -12.99 -7.17 -18.97
CA ALA A 106 -13.95 -7.87 -19.82
C ALA A 106 -14.81 -8.90 -19.06
N GLU A 107 -14.26 -9.47 -17.98
CA GLU A 107 -14.90 -10.51 -17.18
C GLU A 107 -15.68 -9.98 -15.98
N ARG A 108 -15.61 -8.69 -15.67
CA ARG A 108 -16.22 -8.11 -14.48
C ARG A 108 -17.74 -8.31 -14.35
N HIS A 109 -18.43 -8.60 -15.46
CA HIS A 109 -19.88 -8.90 -15.51
C HIS A 109 -20.21 -10.40 -15.51
N ILE A 110 -19.20 -11.28 -15.54
CA ILE A 110 -19.43 -12.72 -15.47
C ILE A 110 -19.81 -13.10 -14.05
N ASP A 111 -21.08 -13.41 -13.83
CA ASP A 111 -21.59 -13.89 -12.54
C ASP A 111 -21.73 -15.42 -12.57
N ASP A 112 -20.61 -16.11 -12.39
CA ASP A 112 -20.59 -17.57 -12.31
C ASP A 112 -20.64 -18.08 -10.87
N GLY A 113 -20.83 -17.18 -9.87
CA GLY A 113 -20.80 -17.48 -8.46
C GLY A 113 -19.45 -17.94 -7.94
N LYS A 114 -18.41 -17.95 -8.77
CA LYS A 114 -17.06 -18.42 -8.45
C LYS A 114 -16.05 -17.29 -8.42
N HIS A 115 -16.13 -16.34 -9.35
CA HIS A 115 -15.17 -15.25 -9.51
C HIS A 115 -15.10 -14.31 -8.32
N TYR A 116 -16.22 -14.08 -7.61
CA TYR A 116 -16.29 -13.09 -6.54
C TYR A 116 -16.32 -13.70 -5.14
N THR A 117 -16.87 -14.92 -4.99
CA THR A 117 -16.94 -15.61 -3.71
C THR A 117 -15.60 -16.15 -3.24
N LYS A 118 -14.64 -16.29 -4.15
CA LYS A 118 -13.27 -16.77 -3.87
C LYS A 118 -12.21 -15.74 -4.20
N SER A 119 -12.62 -14.56 -4.66
CA SER A 119 -11.70 -13.46 -4.95
C SER A 119 -11.32 -12.74 -3.68
N ASN A 120 -10.06 -12.45 -3.52
CA ASN A 120 -9.50 -11.86 -2.32
C ASN A 120 -10.03 -10.46 -2.04
N ILE A 121 -10.23 -9.65 -3.08
CA ILE A 121 -10.51 -8.23 -2.95
C ILE A 121 -11.94 -7.84 -3.35
N ASN A 122 -12.60 -8.59 -4.20
CA ASN A 122 -13.93 -8.29 -4.72
C ASN A 122 -15.06 -9.11 -4.07
N VAL A 123 -14.85 -9.70 -2.91
CA VAL A 123 -15.86 -10.51 -2.22
C VAL A 123 -17.15 -9.73 -1.93
N CYS A 124 -17.08 -8.41 -1.87
CA CYS A 124 -18.22 -7.51 -1.69
C CYS A 124 -19.26 -7.60 -2.83
N TYR A 125 -18.85 -8.06 -4.02
CA TYR A 125 -19.76 -8.32 -5.15
C TYR A 125 -20.34 -9.75 -5.16
N ALA A 126 -19.94 -10.60 -4.23
CA ALA A 126 -20.54 -11.92 -4.09
C ALA A 126 -22.00 -11.80 -3.65
N ALA A 127 -22.87 -12.62 -4.24
CA ALA A 127 -24.30 -12.63 -3.90
C ALA A 127 -24.52 -12.69 -2.38
N PRO A 128 -25.39 -11.86 -1.82
CA PRO A 128 -25.67 -11.90 -0.40
C PRO A 128 -26.26 -13.27 -0.04
N ARG A 129 -25.69 -13.93 0.97
CA ARG A 129 -26.28 -15.13 1.54
C ARG A 129 -27.64 -14.74 2.11
N SER A 130 -28.70 -15.48 1.81
CA SER A 130 -30.10 -15.20 2.12
C SER A 130 -30.29 -14.43 3.44
N LYS A 131 -30.96 -13.27 3.42
CA LYS A 131 -31.26 -12.35 4.54
C LYS A 131 -30.13 -11.44 5.03
N ARG A 132 -28.96 -11.39 4.41
CA ARG A 132 -27.93 -10.40 4.74
C ARG A 132 -28.09 -9.14 3.89
N LYS A 133 -27.77 -8.00 4.48
CA LYS A 133 -27.61 -6.72 3.77
C LYS A 133 -26.50 -6.85 2.71
N ALA A 134 -26.46 -5.92 1.76
CA ALA A 134 -25.32 -5.74 0.89
C ALA A 134 -24.01 -5.76 1.70
N ARG A 135 -22.96 -6.34 1.15
CA ARG A 135 -21.64 -6.32 1.75
C ARG A 135 -21.05 -4.92 1.62
N ASP A 136 -20.30 -4.50 2.62
CA ASP A 136 -19.52 -3.26 2.53
C ASP A 136 -18.50 -3.37 1.40
N TRP A 137 -18.28 -2.28 0.67
CA TRP A 137 -17.30 -2.27 -0.42
C TRP A 137 -15.90 -2.60 0.05
N TYR A 138 -15.54 -2.24 1.28
CA TYR A 138 -14.25 -2.56 1.90
C TYR A 138 -14.15 -4.01 2.40
N GLU A 139 -15.21 -4.81 2.34
CA GLU A 139 -15.08 -6.23 2.71
C GLU A 139 -14.13 -6.95 1.74
N THR A 140 -13.15 -7.66 2.30
CA THR A 140 -12.18 -8.46 1.56
C THR A 140 -12.07 -9.85 2.18
N GLN A 141 -11.56 -10.80 1.42
CA GLN A 141 -11.27 -12.15 1.90
C GLN A 141 -9.89 -12.57 1.43
N LEU A 142 -8.86 -12.23 2.20
CA LEU A 142 -7.47 -12.51 1.88
C LEU A 142 -7.13 -13.94 2.32
N THR A 143 -7.07 -14.87 1.36
CA THR A 143 -6.84 -16.29 1.62
C THR A 143 -5.61 -16.78 0.88
N VAL A 144 -4.80 -17.59 1.57
CA VAL A 144 -3.58 -18.22 1.04
C VAL A 144 -3.79 -19.67 0.65
N GLY A 145 -2.91 -20.20 -0.17
CA GLY A 145 -2.88 -21.61 -0.58
C GLY A 145 -2.26 -22.52 0.48
N ALA A 146 -2.32 -23.83 0.20
CA ALA A 146 -1.80 -24.86 1.12
C ALA A 146 -0.28 -24.83 1.21
N ASP A 147 0.39 -24.38 0.20
CA ASP A 147 1.82 -24.13 0.12
C ASP A 147 2.28 -23.09 1.15
N ILE A 148 1.43 -22.08 1.42
CA ILE A 148 1.72 -21.00 2.35
C ILE A 148 1.28 -21.36 3.78
N TYR A 149 0.03 -21.77 4.01
CA TYR A 149 -0.43 -22.02 5.39
C TYR A 149 0.24 -23.22 6.08
N ARG A 150 1.03 -24.02 5.35
CA ARG A 150 1.85 -25.12 5.89
C ARG A 150 3.30 -24.72 6.11
N MET A 151 3.69 -23.50 5.77
CA MET A 151 5.06 -23.05 6.00
C MET A 151 5.37 -22.98 7.48
N GLU A 152 6.58 -23.37 7.85
CA GLU A 152 7.08 -23.15 9.21
C GLU A 152 7.11 -21.64 9.52
N GLY A 153 6.61 -21.28 10.70
CA GLY A 153 6.52 -19.89 11.11
C GLY A 153 5.28 -19.13 10.62
N TYR A 154 4.40 -19.78 9.82
CA TYR A 154 3.09 -19.21 9.48
C TYR A 154 2.23 -18.98 10.74
N PRO A 155 1.37 -17.93 10.79
CA PRO A 155 0.60 -17.61 11.99
C PRO A 155 -0.33 -18.74 12.43
N GLU A 156 -0.33 -19.03 13.73
CA GLU A 156 -1.26 -19.99 14.30
C GLU A 156 -2.70 -19.47 14.30
N LYS A 157 -3.65 -20.39 14.16
CA LYS A 157 -5.08 -20.05 14.08
C LYS A 157 -5.54 -19.28 15.31
N ASN A 158 -6.21 -18.15 15.06
CA ASN A 158 -6.76 -17.24 16.07
C ASN A 158 -5.74 -16.65 17.06
N LYS A 159 -4.45 -16.87 16.87
CA LYS A 159 -3.44 -16.14 17.62
C LYS A 159 -3.26 -14.74 17.00
N PRO A 160 -3.42 -13.68 17.78
CA PRO A 160 -3.18 -12.33 17.28
C PRO A 160 -1.70 -12.08 17.03
N PHE A 161 -1.41 -11.20 16.09
CA PHE A 161 -0.10 -10.63 15.82
C PHE A 161 -0.28 -9.17 15.37
N PHE A 162 0.76 -8.37 15.51
CA PHE A 162 0.73 -7.02 14.98
C PHE A 162 1.08 -6.99 13.50
N VAL A 163 0.43 -6.10 12.79
CA VAL A 163 0.75 -5.74 11.41
C VAL A 163 1.25 -4.32 11.39
N VAL A 164 2.40 -4.10 10.74
CA VAL A 164 2.85 -2.79 10.28
C VAL A 164 2.76 -2.76 8.77
N THR A 165 2.11 -1.75 8.20
CA THR A 165 2.01 -1.61 6.76
C THR A 165 3.14 -0.73 6.21
N ASP A 166 3.46 -0.90 4.93
CA ASP A 166 4.47 -0.11 4.22
C ASP A 166 4.16 1.39 4.14
N ASP A 167 2.89 1.77 4.35
CA ASP A 167 2.42 3.16 4.43
C ASP A 167 2.14 3.65 5.86
N GLY A 168 2.60 2.90 6.88
CA GLY A 168 2.68 3.36 8.26
C GLY A 168 1.43 3.13 9.11
N TYR A 169 0.55 2.21 8.78
CA TYR A 169 -0.52 1.79 9.68
C TYR A 169 -0.09 0.63 10.58
N TRP A 170 -0.66 0.59 11.78
CA TRP A 170 -0.41 -0.44 12.78
C TRP A 170 -1.73 -0.92 13.38
N PHE A 171 -1.96 -2.22 13.36
CA PHE A 171 -3.14 -2.87 13.92
C PHE A 171 -2.89 -4.33 14.25
N LYS A 172 -3.79 -4.95 15.01
CA LYS A 172 -3.75 -6.40 15.27
C LYS A 172 -4.47 -7.16 14.16
N ALA A 173 -3.87 -8.28 13.77
CA ALA A 173 -4.46 -9.24 12.84
C ALA A 173 -4.38 -10.65 13.41
N HIS A 174 -5.10 -11.56 12.81
CA HIS A 174 -5.06 -12.98 13.08
C HIS A 174 -5.38 -13.78 11.82
N THR A 175 -5.15 -15.08 11.87
CA THR A 175 -5.58 -15.98 10.81
C THR A 175 -6.79 -16.78 11.25
N THR A 176 -7.74 -16.98 10.34
CA THR A 176 -9.03 -17.61 10.60
C THR A 176 -9.37 -18.65 9.53
N SER A 177 -10.62 -19.13 9.54
CA SER A 177 -11.16 -20.12 8.59
C SER A 177 -10.58 -21.53 8.75
N ASP A 178 -11.05 -22.46 7.92
CA ASP A 178 -10.49 -23.82 7.87
C ASP A 178 -9.05 -23.76 7.37
N ASN A 179 -8.20 -24.58 7.99
CA ASN A 179 -6.76 -24.63 7.71
C ASN A 179 -6.04 -23.29 7.91
N ASN A 180 -6.60 -22.37 8.68
CA ASN A 180 -5.89 -21.14 9.05
C ASN A 180 -5.52 -20.23 7.87
N LYS A 181 -6.26 -20.30 6.78
CA LYS A 181 -5.87 -19.74 5.47
C LYS A 181 -6.25 -18.27 5.24
N GLN A 182 -7.10 -17.67 6.09
CA GLN A 182 -7.65 -16.32 5.89
C GLN A 182 -7.02 -15.35 6.87
N PHE A 183 -6.49 -14.25 6.35
CA PHE A 183 -6.04 -13.10 7.14
C PHE A 183 -7.20 -12.14 7.39
N SER A 184 -7.34 -11.71 8.65
CA SER A 184 -8.35 -10.72 9.07
C SER A 184 -7.75 -9.83 10.15
N ALA A 185 -8.16 -8.58 10.20
CA ALA A 185 -7.87 -7.74 11.35
C ALA A 185 -8.71 -8.18 12.56
N VAL A 186 -8.19 -7.97 13.76
CA VAL A 186 -8.90 -8.26 15.01
C VAL A 186 -9.88 -7.14 15.29
N GLY A 187 -11.14 -7.50 15.57
CA GLY A 187 -12.19 -6.56 16.01
C GLY A 187 -12.94 -5.87 14.89
N ASP A 188 -12.32 -5.58 13.74
CA ASP A 188 -13.00 -5.01 12.56
C ASP A 188 -12.46 -5.65 11.27
N GLU A 189 -13.29 -6.47 10.62
CA GLU A 189 -12.95 -7.17 9.38
C GLU A 189 -12.74 -6.24 8.16
N LEU A 190 -13.16 -4.97 8.25
CA LEU A 190 -13.01 -4.01 7.15
C LEU A 190 -11.62 -3.35 7.12
N ILE A 191 -10.82 -3.42 8.17
CA ILE A 191 -9.50 -2.76 8.26
C ILE A 191 -8.60 -3.17 7.09
N MET A 192 -8.48 -4.47 6.82
CA MET A 192 -7.65 -4.96 5.71
C MET A 192 -8.12 -4.43 4.36
N GLY A 193 -9.41 -4.37 4.14
CA GLY A 193 -9.97 -3.83 2.92
C GLY A 193 -9.88 -2.31 2.82
N ARG A 194 -10.06 -1.58 3.92
CA ARG A 194 -9.83 -0.14 3.99
C ARG A 194 -8.37 0.20 3.66
N TRP A 195 -7.44 -0.59 4.18
CA TRP A 195 -6.05 -0.42 3.82
C TRP A 195 -5.82 -0.66 2.33
N LEU A 196 -6.21 -1.81 1.82
CA LEU A 196 -5.89 -2.25 0.46
C LEU A 196 -6.65 -1.47 -0.61
N LYS A 197 -8.00 -1.42 -0.51
CA LYS A 197 -8.85 -0.71 -1.47
C LYS A 197 -8.74 0.80 -1.32
N GLY A 198 -8.53 1.29 -0.10
CA GLY A 198 -8.30 2.70 0.15
C GLY A 198 -7.05 3.23 -0.54
N ARG A 199 -5.99 2.42 -0.66
CA ARG A 199 -4.79 2.77 -1.43
C ARG A 199 -5.07 2.85 -2.92
N LEU A 200 -5.85 1.92 -3.47
CA LEU A 200 -6.26 1.96 -4.88
C LEU A 200 -7.15 3.17 -5.16
N ALA A 201 -8.06 3.50 -4.23
CA ALA A 201 -8.90 4.68 -4.35
C ALA A 201 -8.10 5.98 -4.25
N ALA A 202 -7.16 6.08 -3.29
CA ALA A 202 -6.28 7.23 -3.14
C ALA A 202 -5.35 7.43 -4.34
N ALA A 203 -5.00 6.34 -5.03
CA ALA A 203 -4.25 6.40 -6.29
C ALA A 203 -5.14 6.77 -7.50
N GLY A 204 -6.44 6.99 -7.32
CA GLY A 204 -7.38 7.29 -8.41
C GLY A 204 -7.74 6.10 -9.31
N ILE A 205 -7.30 4.89 -8.95
CA ILE A 205 -7.48 3.67 -9.75
C ILE A 205 -8.93 3.19 -9.73
N VAL A 206 -9.63 3.35 -8.59
CA VAL A 206 -11.02 2.93 -8.41
C VAL A 206 -11.78 3.93 -7.57
N THR A 207 -13.07 4.08 -7.83
CA THR A 207 -13.97 4.89 -6.99
C THR A 207 -14.74 3.97 -6.04
N PRO A 208 -14.67 4.21 -4.71
CA PRO A 208 -15.48 3.48 -3.75
C PRO A 208 -16.97 3.61 -4.04
N VAL A 209 -17.73 2.54 -3.84
CA VAL A 209 -19.18 2.55 -4.01
C VAL A 209 -19.87 2.29 -2.67
N ASN A 210 -20.96 3.01 -2.41
CA ASN A 210 -21.72 2.88 -1.16
C ASN A 210 -22.52 1.57 -1.10
N ASN A 211 -22.99 1.09 -2.24
CA ASN A 211 -23.81 -0.11 -2.33
C ASN A 211 -23.41 -0.90 -3.58
N THR A 212 -22.77 -2.03 -3.39
CA THR A 212 -22.32 -2.90 -4.49
C THR A 212 -23.47 -3.54 -5.28
N LEU A 213 -24.69 -3.60 -4.71
CA LEU A 213 -25.86 -4.11 -5.42
C LEU A 213 -26.46 -3.07 -6.40
N GLU A 214 -26.22 -1.79 -6.15
CA GLU A 214 -26.64 -0.69 -7.03
C GLU A 214 -25.59 -0.36 -8.10
N ASP A 215 -24.36 -0.83 -7.93
CA ASP A 215 -23.27 -0.70 -8.91
C ASP A 215 -23.45 -1.73 -10.04
N THR A 216 -24.47 -1.50 -10.88
CA THR A 216 -24.85 -2.40 -11.99
C THR A 216 -23.74 -2.53 -13.01
N ASP A 217 -22.99 -1.47 -13.23
CA ASP A 217 -21.85 -1.43 -14.16
C ASP A 217 -20.56 -1.98 -13.55
N ARG A 218 -20.61 -2.30 -12.25
CA ARG A 218 -19.46 -2.82 -11.46
C ARG A 218 -18.22 -1.92 -11.55
N ASN A 219 -18.43 -0.61 -11.54
CA ASN A 219 -17.34 0.38 -11.62
C ASN A 219 -16.43 0.37 -10.40
N GLY A 220 -16.96 -0.01 -9.23
CA GLY A 220 -16.18 -0.19 -8.01
C GLY A 220 -15.49 -1.56 -7.90
N MET A 221 -15.62 -2.44 -8.91
CA MET A 221 -14.95 -3.74 -8.93
C MET A 221 -13.51 -3.59 -9.42
N ILE A 222 -12.57 -4.10 -8.64
CA ILE A 222 -11.15 -4.04 -8.99
C ILE A 222 -10.85 -5.12 -10.02
N THR A 223 -10.14 -4.73 -11.10
CA THR A 223 -9.77 -5.60 -12.22
C THR A 223 -8.26 -5.80 -12.34
N GLN A 224 -7.83 -6.73 -13.20
CA GLN A 224 -6.42 -6.97 -13.46
C GLN A 224 -5.73 -5.73 -14.02
N GLU A 225 -6.39 -5.02 -14.93
CA GLU A 225 -5.86 -3.80 -15.55
C GLU A 225 -5.65 -2.70 -14.50
N MET A 226 -6.57 -2.57 -13.54
CA MET A 226 -6.44 -1.64 -12.41
C MET A 226 -5.23 -1.98 -11.52
N LEU A 227 -4.99 -3.26 -11.24
CA LEU A 227 -3.82 -3.68 -10.47
C LEU A 227 -2.52 -3.49 -11.25
N GLN A 228 -2.54 -3.69 -12.57
CA GLN A 228 -1.41 -3.39 -13.44
C GLN A 228 -1.09 -1.89 -13.46
N GLU A 229 -2.12 -1.04 -13.59
CA GLU A 229 -1.97 0.42 -13.50
C GLU A 229 -1.44 0.86 -12.12
N TYR A 230 -1.90 0.21 -11.05
CA TYR A 230 -1.38 0.45 -9.70
C TYR A 230 0.08 -0.01 -9.55
N GLY A 231 0.53 -0.98 -10.32
CA GLY A 231 1.88 -1.53 -10.32
C GLY A 231 2.07 -2.68 -9.34
N SER A 232 1.00 -3.23 -8.74
CA SER A 232 1.09 -4.43 -7.90
C SER A 232 -0.21 -5.23 -7.92
N ASP A 233 -0.08 -6.54 -8.08
CA ASP A 233 -1.19 -7.51 -8.04
C ASP A 233 -1.09 -8.48 -6.86
N ARG A 234 -0.14 -8.24 -5.94
CA ARG A 234 0.15 -9.12 -4.81
C ARG A 234 0.51 -8.34 -3.54
N LEU A 235 0.35 -8.99 -2.41
CA LEU A 235 0.75 -8.49 -1.10
C LEU A 235 1.94 -9.30 -0.60
N LEU A 236 2.97 -8.64 -0.10
CA LEU A 236 4.06 -9.27 0.65
C LEU A 236 3.70 -9.33 2.13
N PHE A 237 3.70 -10.52 2.70
CA PHE A 237 3.67 -10.75 4.14
C PHE A 237 5.05 -11.17 4.60
N LYS A 238 5.59 -10.47 5.60
CA LYS A 238 6.92 -10.74 6.15
C LYS A 238 6.88 -10.76 7.67
N LYS A 239 7.21 -11.91 8.29
CA LYS A 239 7.45 -12.01 9.73
C LYS A 239 8.81 -11.40 10.04
N THR A 240 8.83 -10.33 10.81
CA THR A 240 10.04 -9.52 11.03
C THR A 240 11.00 -10.11 12.07
N GLY A 241 10.56 -11.12 12.82
CA GLY A 241 11.32 -11.66 13.97
C GLY A 241 11.31 -10.73 15.19
N GLN A 242 10.59 -9.63 15.13
CA GLN A 242 10.39 -8.71 16.25
C GLN A 242 9.08 -9.00 16.95
N THR A 243 8.98 -8.59 18.21
CA THR A 243 7.75 -8.65 19.00
C THR A 243 7.41 -7.29 19.58
N ALA A 244 6.13 -7.04 19.82
CA ALA A 244 5.62 -5.87 20.54
C ALA A 244 4.63 -6.32 21.63
N LEU A 245 4.52 -5.57 22.71
CA LEU A 245 3.57 -5.88 23.77
C LEU A 245 2.18 -5.38 23.39
N ASP A 246 1.16 -6.21 23.61
CA ASP A 246 -0.23 -5.78 23.55
C ASP A 246 -0.68 -5.06 24.83
N GLU A 247 -1.95 -4.72 24.93
CA GLU A 247 -2.52 -3.99 26.05
C GLU A 247 -2.43 -4.76 27.38
N ASP A 248 -2.36 -6.09 27.32
CA ASP A 248 -2.25 -6.99 28.46
C ASP A 248 -0.79 -7.31 28.80
N GLY A 249 0.17 -6.73 28.09
CA GLY A 249 1.59 -6.98 28.24
C GLY A 249 2.06 -8.31 27.62
N THR A 250 1.24 -8.93 26.78
CA THR A 250 1.61 -10.17 26.07
C THR A 250 2.45 -9.83 24.85
N PRO A 251 3.63 -10.45 24.65
CA PRO A 251 4.43 -10.24 23.46
C PRO A 251 3.79 -10.93 22.25
N LEU A 252 3.50 -10.15 21.22
CA LEU A 252 2.97 -10.61 19.93
C LEU A 252 4.00 -10.43 18.83
N ASP A 253 4.05 -11.35 17.88
CA ASP A 253 4.87 -11.23 16.68
C ASP A 253 4.49 -9.97 15.88
N VAL A 254 5.48 -9.32 15.24
CA VAL A 254 5.26 -8.22 14.32
C VAL A 254 5.47 -8.71 12.89
N TRP A 255 4.46 -8.52 12.08
CA TRP A 255 4.47 -8.80 10.64
C TRP A 255 4.44 -7.50 9.85
N MET A 256 5.26 -7.42 8.82
CA MET A 256 5.18 -6.34 7.84
C MET A 256 4.30 -6.78 6.68
N LEU A 257 3.41 -5.89 6.25
CA LEU A 257 2.51 -6.07 5.12
C LEU A 257 2.76 -4.97 4.11
N SER A 258 3.14 -5.34 2.90
CA SER A 258 3.45 -4.41 1.83
C SER A 258 2.57 -4.64 0.60
N PHE A 259 2.18 -3.52 -0.02
CA PHE A 259 1.47 -3.49 -1.29
C PHE A 259 2.24 -2.58 -2.26
N THR A 260 3.50 -2.89 -2.47
CA THR A 260 4.42 -2.20 -3.37
C THR A 260 4.65 -3.02 -4.64
N GLY A 261 5.17 -2.35 -5.68
CA GLY A 261 5.30 -2.90 -7.02
C GLY A 261 6.11 -4.18 -7.13
N ASN A 262 6.03 -4.79 -8.29
CA ASN A 262 6.63 -6.09 -8.61
C ASN A 262 8.16 -6.11 -8.62
N ASP A 263 8.83 -4.96 -8.41
CA ASP A 263 10.28 -4.80 -8.54
C ASP A 263 11.10 -5.28 -7.32
N ASP A 264 10.44 -5.80 -6.27
CA ASP A 264 11.12 -6.22 -5.03
C ASP A 264 11.68 -7.66 -5.07
N GLU A 265 11.73 -8.32 -6.22
CA GLU A 265 12.31 -9.67 -6.33
C GLU A 265 13.85 -9.72 -6.35
N GLU A 266 14.55 -8.58 -6.44
CA GLU A 266 16.03 -8.53 -6.56
C GLU A 266 16.75 -7.85 -5.38
N ARG A 267 16.14 -7.74 -4.18
CA ARG A 267 16.85 -7.18 -3.03
C ARG A 267 16.98 -8.14 -1.84
#